data_35bc341f59de938a4bfffabd00d2a4e8
#
_entry.id   35bc341f59de938a4bfffabd00d2a4e8
#
_cell.length_a   1.000
_cell.length_b   1.000
_cell.length_c   1.000
_cell.angle_alpha   90.00
_cell.angle_beta   90.00
_cell.angle_gamma   90.00
#
_symmetry.space_group_name_H-M   'P 1'
#
loop_
_entity.id
_entity.type
_entity.pdbx_description
1 polymer ?
#
loop_
_entity_poly.entity_id
_entity_poly.type
_entity_poly.pdbx_seq_one_letter_code
_entity_poly.pdbx_strand_id
1 'polypeptide(L)'
;MLDWSDRNTAVLFGDGAGAMVVQPSNDESEGEIYSFKNGLSSDKLAILEVPNFGSAMNRFTPYAAAETTWTFDGQEIFKNGIRAMGNASEEAIEASGLTKEDIDLLIPHQANLRIVEGLERNLKLPNAKTLKYVHKYGNTSAASIPTAFVDGIEDGSIKGGETMIITAVGAGLAWGAAAIKLGKRVTPLGETDAALPEFDGTGIDAIQESIDYFVHGKKET
;
A
#
# COMPACT_ATOMS: atom_id res chain seq x y z
N MET A 1 -2.29 5.04 16.42
CA MET A 1 -0.87 5.10 16.00
C MET A 1 -0.52 6.37 15.25
N LEU A 2 -1.47 7.03 14.58
CA LEU A 2 -1.27 8.33 13.94
C LEU A 2 -1.42 9.44 14.98
N ASP A 3 -0.45 10.36 15.03
CA ASP A 3 -0.59 11.62 15.75
C ASP A 3 -1.29 12.62 14.82
N TRP A 4 -2.55 12.90 15.09
CA TRP A 4 -3.36 13.81 14.28
C TRP A 4 -2.93 15.28 14.38
N SER A 5 -2.09 15.63 15.36
CA SER A 5 -1.47 16.95 15.46
C SER A 5 -0.21 17.09 14.60
N ASP A 6 0.43 15.99 14.20
CA ASP A 6 1.59 16.01 13.30
C ASP A 6 1.16 16.00 11.83
N ARG A 7 1.20 17.17 11.20
CA ARG A 7 0.85 17.33 9.79
C ARG A 7 1.74 16.56 8.81
N ASN A 8 2.95 16.14 9.21
CA ASN A 8 3.85 15.39 8.32
C ASN A 8 3.35 13.96 8.08
N THR A 9 2.59 13.43 9.00
CA THR A 9 2.04 12.06 8.94
C THR A 9 0.52 12.05 8.80
N ALA A 10 -0.21 12.86 9.55
CA ALA A 10 -1.68 12.87 9.57
C ALA A 10 -2.32 13.10 8.19
N VAL A 11 -1.71 13.93 7.34
CA VAL A 11 -2.23 14.24 6.00
C VAL A 11 -1.96 13.17 4.94
N LEU A 12 -1.17 12.14 5.26
CA LEU A 12 -0.75 11.12 4.30
C LEU A 12 -1.61 9.87 4.33
N PHE A 13 -2.03 9.46 5.54
CA PHE A 13 -2.63 8.16 5.75
C PHE A 13 -4.16 8.21 5.68
N GLY A 14 -4.74 7.12 5.19
CA GLY A 14 -6.16 6.85 5.18
C GLY A 14 -6.45 5.44 5.66
N ASP A 15 -7.70 5.15 5.93
CA ASP A 15 -8.17 3.82 6.28
C ASP A 15 -8.66 3.07 5.06
N GLY A 16 -8.45 1.76 5.04
CA GLY A 16 -8.90 0.91 3.95
C GLY A 16 -8.71 -0.56 4.26
N ALA A 17 -9.47 -1.39 3.58
CA ALA A 17 -9.34 -2.83 3.59
C ALA A 17 -9.44 -3.39 2.17
N GLY A 18 -8.76 -4.49 1.93
CA GLY A 18 -8.84 -5.20 0.66
C GLY A 18 -8.47 -6.65 0.84
N ALA A 19 -9.06 -7.50 0.00
CA ALA A 19 -8.80 -8.94 0.00
C ALA A 19 -8.63 -9.45 -1.42
N MET A 20 -7.73 -10.40 -1.59
CA MET A 20 -7.52 -11.11 -2.85
C MET A 20 -7.62 -12.61 -2.59
N VAL A 21 -8.36 -13.31 -3.44
CA VAL A 21 -8.45 -14.77 -3.39
C VAL A 21 -7.50 -15.35 -4.43
N VAL A 22 -6.57 -16.17 -3.96
CA VAL A 22 -5.60 -16.89 -4.80
C VAL A 22 -5.88 -18.38 -4.67
N GLN A 23 -6.01 -19.07 -5.79
CA GLN A 23 -6.27 -20.51 -5.81
C GLN A 23 -5.46 -21.19 -6.93
N PRO A 24 -5.19 -22.49 -6.80
CA PRO A 24 -4.63 -23.24 -7.92
C PRO A 24 -5.58 -23.22 -9.12
N SER A 25 -5.03 -23.02 -10.31
CA SER A 25 -5.77 -23.14 -11.58
C SER A 25 -4.95 -23.93 -12.60
N ASN A 26 -5.64 -24.71 -13.44
CA ASN A 26 -5.09 -25.34 -14.62
C ASN A 26 -5.54 -24.64 -15.91
N ASP A 27 -6.24 -23.53 -15.79
CA ASP A 27 -6.75 -22.73 -16.90
C ASP A 27 -5.96 -21.42 -17.00
N GLU A 28 -5.11 -21.32 -18.01
CA GLU A 28 -4.31 -20.12 -18.29
C GLU A 28 -5.18 -18.85 -18.51
N SER A 29 -6.46 -19.01 -18.82
CA SER A 29 -7.40 -17.88 -18.94
C SER A 29 -7.79 -17.25 -17.60
N GLU A 30 -7.58 -17.95 -16.49
CA GLU A 30 -7.86 -17.48 -15.14
C GLU A 30 -6.75 -16.61 -14.53
N GLY A 31 -5.62 -16.50 -15.22
CA GLY A 31 -4.46 -15.73 -14.80
C GLY A 31 -3.40 -16.56 -14.10
N GLU A 32 -2.23 -15.96 -13.89
CA GLU A 32 -1.05 -16.65 -13.35
C GLU A 32 -0.13 -15.69 -12.59
N ILE A 33 0.43 -16.14 -11.49
CA ILE A 33 1.56 -15.47 -10.83
C ILE A 33 2.86 -16.06 -11.40
N TYR A 34 3.52 -15.29 -12.26
CA TYR A 34 4.74 -15.74 -12.93
C TYR A 34 5.95 -15.76 -11.98
N SER A 35 6.05 -14.76 -11.15
CA SER A 35 7.19 -14.63 -10.23
C SER A 35 6.83 -13.78 -9.02
N PHE A 36 7.60 -13.96 -7.96
CA PHE A 36 7.52 -13.16 -6.75
C PHE A 36 8.94 -12.93 -6.21
N LYS A 37 9.24 -11.69 -5.83
CA LYS A 37 10.49 -11.29 -5.18
C LYS A 37 10.21 -10.45 -3.96
N ASN A 38 10.94 -10.70 -2.90
CA ASN A 38 10.87 -9.91 -1.66
C ASN A 38 12.23 -9.73 -1.03
N GLY A 39 12.33 -8.75 -0.16
CA GLY A 39 13.55 -8.47 0.57
C GLY A 39 13.28 -7.72 1.87
N LEU A 40 14.29 -7.63 2.69
CA LEU A 40 14.29 -6.98 3.99
C LEU A 40 15.62 -6.30 4.24
N SER A 41 15.61 -5.12 4.88
CA SER A 41 16.80 -4.39 5.32
C SER A 41 16.60 -3.92 6.76
N SER A 42 17.13 -4.67 7.71
CA SER A 42 16.98 -4.38 9.15
C SER A 42 17.78 -3.17 9.63
N ASP A 43 18.79 -2.73 8.88
CA ASP A 43 19.55 -1.51 9.14
C ASP A 43 18.74 -0.22 8.93
N LYS A 44 17.54 -0.33 8.33
CA LYS A 44 16.61 0.76 8.06
C LYS A 44 15.38 0.75 8.99
N LEU A 45 15.39 -0.05 10.04
CA LEU A 45 14.24 -0.20 10.93
C LEU A 45 13.76 1.15 11.49
N ALA A 46 14.68 1.98 11.96
CA ALA A 46 14.37 3.24 12.63
C ALA A 46 13.75 4.34 11.73
N ILE A 47 13.76 4.17 10.40
CA ILE A 47 13.18 5.20 9.50
C ILE A 47 11.66 5.09 9.36
N LEU A 48 11.09 3.92 9.71
CA LEU A 48 9.66 3.67 9.70
C LEU A 48 9.34 2.58 10.71
N GLU A 49 8.90 2.96 11.89
CA GLU A 49 8.52 2.05 12.96
C GLU A 49 7.43 2.64 13.88
N VAL A 50 6.79 1.77 14.64
CA VAL A 50 5.99 2.17 15.80
C VAL A 50 6.73 1.68 17.04
N PRO A 51 7.44 2.56 17.75
CA PRO A 51 8.16 2.17 18.94
C PRO A 51 7.20 1.71 20.04
N ASN A 52 7.68 0.87 20.95
CA ASN A 52 6.94 0.39 22.11
C ASN A 52 5.60 -0.30 21.78
N PHE A 53 5.46 -0.89 20.60
CA PHE A 53 4.27 -1.60 20.16
C PHE A 53 4.51 -3.12 20.03
N GLY A 54 3.43 -3.91 20.04
CA GLY A 54 3.51 -5.36 19.96
C GLY A 54 4.21 -5.99 21.17
N SER A 55 5.22 -6.82 20.94
CA SER A 55 5.99 -7.49 22.00
C SER A 55 6.87 -6.57 22.85
N ALA A 56 7.16 -5.36 22.34
CA ALA A 56 7.89 -4.33 23.09
C ALA A 56 7.00 -3.56 24.08
N MET A 57 5.68 -3.76 24.02
CA MET A 57 4.74 -3.08 24.90
C MET A 57 4.91 -3.55 26.35
N ASN A 58 5.19 -2.60 27.26
CA ASN A 58 5.25 -2.90 28.68
C ASN A 58 3.83 -2.96 29.27
N ARG A 59 3.37 -4.15 29.63
CA ARG A 59 2.03 -4.38 30.22
C ARG A 59 1.83 -3.74 31.60
N PHE A 60 2.89 -3.34 32.25
CA PHE A 60 2.86 -2.81 33.63
C PHE A 60 2.93 -1.29 33.69
N THR A 61 3.17 -0.61 32.57
CA THR A 61 3.09 0.84 32.47
C THR A 61 1.79 1.26 31.82
N PRO A 62 1.15 2.36 32.27
CA PRO A 62 0.00 2.92 31.58
C PRO A 62 0.36 3.19 30.10
N TYR A 63 -0.55 2.79 29.22
CA TYR A 63 -0.41 3.06 27.79
C TYR A 63 -0.36 4.56 27.53
N ALA A 64 0.75 5.03 26.99
CA ALA A 64 0.89 6.40 26.52
C ALA A 64 0.84 6.39 24.99
N ALA A 65 -0.23 6.92 24.41
CA ALA A 65 -0.40 6.91 22.95
C ALA A 65 0.74 7.64 22.22
N ALA A 66 1.30 8.68 22.83
CA ALA A 66 2.47 9.39 22.30
C ALA A 66 3.73 8.51 22.16
N GLU A 67 3.82 7.42 22.96
CA GLU A 67 4.94 6.48 22.90
C GLU A 67 4.78 5.40 21.81
N THR A 68 3.61 5.35 21.15
CA THR A 68 3.26 4.39 20.11
C THR A 68 2.93 5.06 18.77
N THR A 69 3.28 6.31 18.60
CA THR A 69 3.15 7.02 17.33
C THR A 69 4.27 6.62 16.37
N TRP A 70 4.00 6.76 15.09
CA TRP A 70 4.94 6.42 14.03
C TRP A 70 6.22 7.27 14.13
N THR A 71 7.38 6.62 14.07
CA THR A 71 8.61 7.26 13.62
C THR A 71 8.62 7.22 12.10
N PHE A 72 8.77 8.38 11.44
CA PHE A 72 8.60 8.50 10.00
C PHE A 72 9.66 9.46 9.40
N ASP A 73 10.74 8.90 8.85
CA ASP A 73 11.69 9.66 8.04
C ASP A 73 11.30 9.63 6.57
N GLY A 74 10.49 10.61 6.16
CA GLY A 74 9.94 10.67 4.81
C GLY A 74 10.99 10.76 3.70
N GLN A 75 12.17 11.34 3.94
CA GLN A 75 13.25 11.46 2.95
C GLN A 75 13.96 10.12 2.72
N GLU A 76 14.30 9.42 3.79
CA GLU A 76 14.93 8.11 3.71
C GLU A 76 13.95 7.05 3.18
N ILE A 77 12.67 7.12 3.58
CA ILE A 77 11.61 6.25 3.04
C ILE A 77 11.46 6.46 1.53
N PHE A 78 11.40 7.71 1.08
CA PHE A 78 11.29 8.05 -0.35
C PHE A 78 12.43 7.43 -1.16
N LYS A 79 13.68 7.69 -0.75
CA LYS A 79 14.88 7.24 -1.46
C LYS A 79 15.02 5.72 -1.46
N ASN A 80 14.92 5.11 -0.28
CA ASN A 80 15.12 3.67 -0.13
C ASN A 80 13.92 2.88 -0.66
N GLY A 81 12.70 3.39 -0.49
CA GLY A 81 11.48 2.74 -0.98
C GLY A 81 11.43 2.64 -2.50
N ILE A 82 11.71 3.74 -3.22
CA ILE A 82 11.75 3.70 -4.70
C ILE A 82 12.80 2.71 -5.19
N ARG A 83 14.00 2.74 -4.59
CA ARG A 83 15.08 1.81 -4.98
C ARG A 83 14.70 0.36 -4.71
N ALA A 84 14.15 0.06 -3.54
CA ALA A 84 13.79 -1.29 -3.14
C ALA A 84 12.67 -1.86 -4.01
N MET A 85 11.59 -1.09 -4.22
CA MET A 85 10.50 -1.48 -5.12
C MET A 85 10.98 -1.64 -6.56
N GLY A 86 11.82 -0.71 -7.04
CA GLY A 86 12.38 -0.77 -8.39
C GLY A 86 13.20 -2.04 -8.63
N ASN A 87 14.16 -2.32 -7.77
CA ASN A 87 14.99 -3.52 -7.87
C ASN A 87 14.16 -4.80 -7.79
N ALA A 88 13.23 -4.91 -6.83
CA ALA A 88 12.36 -6.07 -6.72
C ALA A 88 11.49 -6.27 -7.97
N SER A 89 11.01 -5.17 -8.58
CA SER A 89 10.24 -5.24 -9.81
C SER A 89 11.08 -5.73 -10.99
N GLU A 90 12.31 -5.24 -11.14
CA GLU A 90 13.23 -5.71 -12.18
C GLU A 90 13.58 -7.19 -11.99
N GLU A 91 13.88 -7.60 -10.76
CA GLU A 91 14.13 -9.01 -10.43
C GLU A 91 12.91 -9.90 -10.69
N ALA A 92 11.69 -9.39 -10.44
CA ALA A 92 10.46 -10.14 -10.70
C ALA A 92 10.21 -10.28 -12.23
N ILE A 93 10.44 -9.23 -13.00
CA ILE A 93 10.36 -9.27 -14.48
C ILE A 93 11.37 -10.28 -15.03
N GLU A 94 12.63 -10.22 -14.61
CA GLU A 94 13.65 -11.16 -15.05
C GLU A 94 13.30 -12.62 -14.68
N ALA A 95 12.87 -12.85 -13.44
CA ALA A 95 12.53 -14.20 -12.97
C ALA A 95 11.29 -14.79 -13.66
N SER A 96 10.42 -13.95 -14.21
CA SER A 96 9.24 -14.38 -14.99
C SER A 96 9.57 -14.74 -16.44
N GLY A 97 10.78 -14.42 -16.90
CA GLY A 97 11.17 -14.55 -18.32
C GLY A 97 10.57 -13.48 -19.23
N LEU A 98 9.92 -12.46 -18.65
CA LEU A 98 9.36 -11.31 -19.35
C LEU A 98 10.41 -10.21 -19.56
N THR A 99 10.08 -9.29 -20.45
CA THR A 99 10.82 -8.04 -20.66
C THR A 99 10.00 -6.85 -20.13
N LYS A 100 10.61 -5.67 -20.06
CA LYS A 100 9.90 -4.44 -19.66
C LYS A 100 8.78 -4.06 -20.63
N GLU A 101 8.92 -4.47 -21.89
CA GLU A 101 7.96 -4.24 -22.98
C GLU A 101 6.69 -5.10 -22.84
N ASP A 102 6.77 -6.22 -22.11
CA ASP A 102 5.65 -7.15 -21.89
C ASP A 102 4.73 -6.70 -20.75
N ILE A 103 5.09 -5.63 -20.02
CA ILE A 103 4.33 -5.15 -18.88
C ILE A 103 3.34 -4.09 -19.32
N ASP A 104 2.05 -4.38 -19.11
CA ASP A 104 0.92 -3.50 -19.44
C ASP A 104 0.55 -2.55 -18.28
N LEU A 105 0.78 -2.98 -17.02
CA LEU A 105 0.37 -2.25 -15.83
C LEU A 105 1.46 -2.24 -14.75
N LEU A 106 1.59 -1.09 -14.07
CA LEU A 106 2.34 -0.95 -12.84
C LEU A 106 1.37 -0.54 -11.71
N ILE A 107 1.25 -1.38 -10.70
CA ILE A 107 0.39 -1.16 -9.53
C ILE A 107 1.28 -1.07 -8.28
N PRO A 108 1.84 0.11 -7.97
CA PRO A 108 2.67 0.30 -6.80
C PRO A 108 1.81 0.53 -5.56
N HIS A 109 2.40 0.28 -4.40
CA HIS A 109 1.90 0.81 -3.14
C HIS A 109 1.61 2.31 -3.24
N GLN A 110 0.41 2.72 -2.91
CA GLN A 110 -0.08 4.09 -3.01
C GLN A 110 0.34 4.93 -1.79
N ALA A 111 1.66 5.00 -1.50
CA ALA A 111 2.20 5.71 -0.34
C ALA A 111 1.97 7.23 -0.42
N ASN A 112 2.36 7.83 -1.53
CA ASN A 112 2.07 9.20 -1.96
C ASN A 112 2.42 9.34 -3.45
N LEU A 113 1.89 10.38 -4.10
CA LEU A 113 2.05 10.58 -5.53
C LEU A 113 3.53 10.70 -5.96
N ARG A 114 4.37 11.33 -5.15
CA ARG A 114 5.80 11.53 -5.46
C ARG A 114 6.56 10.20 -5.51
N ILE A 115 6.23 9.26 -4.61
CA ILE A 115 6.83 7.91 -4.60
C ILE A 115 6.37 7.14 -5.84
N VAL A 116 5.07 7.16 -6.15
CA VAL A 116 4.52 6.48 -7.33
C VAL A 116 5.18 6.98 -8.61
N GLU A 117 5.24 8.30 -8.82
CA GLU A 117 5.90 8.90 -9.97
C GLU A 117 7.42 8.70 -9.99
N GLY A 118 8.04 8.67 -8.80
CA GLY A 118 9.46 8.35 -8.67
C GLY A 118 9.78 6.94 -9.13
N LEU A 119 8.94 5.97 -8.77
CA LEU A 119 9.07 4.58 -9.19
C LEU A 119 8.81 4.42 -10.70
N GLU A 120 7.78 5.06 -11.24
CA GLU A 120 7.49 5.08 -12.68
C GLU A 120 8.71 5.57 -13.49
N ARG A 121 9.32 6.68 -13.07
CA ARG A 121 10.56 7.20 -13.69
C ARG A 121 11.77 6.29 -13.52
N ASN A 122 11.83 5.53 -12.43
CA ASN A 122 12.93 4.60 -12.14
C ASN A 122 12.84 3.36 -13.03
N LEU A 123 11.67 2.71 -13.09
CA LEU A 123 11.45 1.46 -13.80
C LEU A 123 11.45 1.63 -15.32
N LYS A 124 10.91 2.74 -15.82
CA LYS A 124 10.83 3.04 -17.27
C LYS A 124 10.21 1.89 -18.07
N LEU A 125 9.04 1.43 -17.65
CA LEU A 125 8.27 0.42 -18.36
C LEU A 125 7.58 1.09 -19.57
N PRO A 126 7.96 0.79 -20.82
CA PRO A 126 7.60 1.62 -21.97
C PRO A 126 6.11 1.57 -22.30
N ASN A 127 5.45 0.44 -22.03
CA ASN A 127 4.05 0.20 -22.38
C ASN A 127 3.12 0.28 -21.15
N ALA A 128 3.69 0.27 -19.93
CA ALA A 128 2.89 0.13 -18.73
C ALA A 128 2.16 1.42 -18.36
N LYS A 129 0.86 1.30 -18.09
CA LYS A 129 0.09 2.32 -17.38
C LYS A 129 0.35 2.19 -15.89
N THR A 130 0.76 3.27 -15.24
CA THR A 130 0.91 3.31 -13.77
C THR A 130 -0.40 3.74 -13.11
N LEU A 131 -0.94 2.93 -12.21
CA LEU A 131 -2.14 3.30 -11.45
C LEU A 131 -1.80 4.30 -10.34
N LYS A 132 -2.60 5.38 -10.24
CA LYS A 132 -2.38 6.53 -9.35
C LYS A 132 -3.69 6.90 -8.66
N TYR A 133 -4.08 6.15 -7.63
CA TYR A 133 -5.33 6.36 -6.87
C TYR A 133 -5.13 6.93 -5.47
N VAL A 134 -3.89 7.25 -5.11
CA VAL A 134 -3.55 7.82 -3.79
C VAL A 134 -4.34 9.10 -3.47
N HIS A 135 -4.78 9.84 -4.48
CA HIS A 135 -5.59 11.05 -4.32
C HIS A 135 -7.01 10.78 -3.80
N LYS A 136 -7.53 9.55 -3.95
CA LYS A 136 -8.86 9.16 -3.45
C LYS A 136 -8.82 8.79 -1.95
N TYR A 137 -7.82 8.02 -1.55
CA TYR A 137 -7.82 7.32 -0.27
C TYR A 137 -6.63 7.66 0.63
N GLY A 138 -5.62 8.37 0.11
CA GLY A 138 -4.34 8.52 0.78
C GLY A 138 -3.57 7.18 0.82
N ASN A 139 -2.65 7.10 1.77
CA ASN A 139 -1.89 5.88 2.04
C ASN A 139 -2.69 4.96 2.97
N THR A 140 -3.39 3.99 2.43
CA THR A 140 -4.13 2.96 3.18
C THR A 140 -3.27 1.73 3.52
N SER A 141 -1.94 1.90 3.58
CA SER A 141 -1.00 0.81 3.90
C SER A 141 -1.18 -0.40 2.97
N ALA A 142 -1.32 -1.62 3.52
CA ALA A 142 -1.48 -2.85 2.75
C ALA A 142 -2.72 -2.86 1.84
N ALA A 143 -3.78 -2.12 2.20
CA ALA A 143 -5.00 -2.04 1.40
C ALA A 143 -4.84 -1.21 0.12
N SER A 144 -3.77 -0.42 -0.01
CA SER A 144 -3.62 0.55 -1.11
C SER A 144 -3.51 -0.09 -2.50
N ILE A 145 -2.91 -1.27 -2.60
CA ILE A 145 -2.84 -2.02 -3.86
C ILE A 145 -4.19 -2.65 -4.21
N PRO A 146 -4.85 -3.43 -3.33
CA PRO A 146 -6.14 -4.02 -3.67
C PRO A 146 -7.24 -2.96 -3.93
N THR A 147 -7.24 -1.82 -3.25
CA THR A 147 -8.19 -0.73 -3.56
C THR A 147 -7.89 -0.11 -4.92
N ALA A 148 -6.64 0.19 -5.24
CA ALA A 148 -6.25 0.68 -6.56
C ALA A 148 -6.57 -0.33 -7.68
N PHE A 149 -6.48 -1.62 -7.38
CA PHE A 149 -6.82 -2.68 -8.33
C PHE A 149 -8.33 -2.70 -8.62
N VAL A 150 -9.18 -2.61 -7.60
CA VAL A 150 -10.63 -2.56 -7.76
C VAL A 150 -11.05 -1.30 -8.53
N ASP A 151 -10.56 -0.12 -8.12
CA ASP A 151 -10.82 1.13 -8.84
C ASP A 151 -10.42 1.06 -10.30
N GLY A 152 -9.26 0.45 -10.59
CA GLY A 152 -8.76 0.30 -11.96
C GLY A 152 -9.63 -0.63 -12.82
N ILE A 153 -10.27 -1.64 -12.21
CA ILE A 153 -11.28 -2.47 -12.90
C ILE A 153 -12.55 -1.66 -13.15
N GLU A 154 -13.04 -0.95 -12.14
CA GLU A 154 -14.30 -0.20 -12.20
C GLU A 154 -14.25 0.94 -13.23
N ASP A 155 -13.14 1.66 -13.31
CA ASP A 155 -12.98 2.77 -14.27
C ASP A 155 -12.44 2.33 -15.65
N GLY A 156 -12.20 1.02 -15.84
CA GLY A 156 -11.70 0.45 -17.09
C GLY A 156 -10.21 0.70 -17.36
N SER A 157 -9.46 1.15 -16.36
CA SER A 157 -8.00 1.28 -16.44
C SER A 157 -7.29 -0.05 -16.47
N ILE A 158 -7.90 -1.08 -15.88
CA ILE A 158 -7.47 -2.47 -15.91
C ILE A 158 -8.39 -3.26 -16.84
N LYS A 159 -7.78 -4.04 -17.73
CA LYS A 159 -8.47 -4.94 -18.64
C LYS A 159 -8.06 -6.38 -18.38
N GLY A 160 -8.95 -7.31 -18.67
CA GLY A 160 -8.62 -8.73 -18.55
C GLY A 160 -7.52 -9.15 -19.53
N GLY A 161 -6.61 -9.99 -19.04
CA GLY A 161 -5.50 -10.51 -19.82
C GLY A 161 -4.25 -9.65 -19.84
N GLU A 162 -4.20 -8.55 -19.09
CA GLU A 162 -3.00 -7.70 -18.97
C GLU A 162 -1.94 -8.33 -18.06
N THR A 163 -0.68 -8.04 -18.37
CA THR A 163 0.47 -8.41 -17.55
C THR A 163 0.84 -7.24 -16.66
N MET A 164 0.95 -7.46 -15.35
CA MET A 164 1.20 -6.40 -14.40
C MET A 164 2.35 -6.69 -13.45
N ILE A 165 2.98 -5.61 -12.99
CA ILE A 165 3.85 -5.61 -11.83
C ILE A 165 3.12 -4.96 -10.66
N ILE A 166 2.97 -5.72 -9.58
CA ILE A 166 2.54 -5.22 -8.27
C ILE A 166 3.79 -5.07 -7.42
N THR A 167 3.98 -3.92 -6.76
CA THR A 167 5.15 -3.71 -5.91
C THR A 167 4.85 -2.84 -4.69
N ALA A 168 5.45 -3.17 -3.57
CA ALA A 168 5.23 -2.50 -2.30
C ALA A 168 6.50 -2.38 -1.46
N VAL A 169 6.49 -1.41 -0.55
CA VAL A 169 7.45 -1.24 0.52
C VAL A 169 6.73 -0.91 1.81
N GLY A 170 7.23 -1.37 2.92
CA GLY A 170 6.70 -1.12 4.26
C GLY A 170 7.81 -1.03 5.30
N ALA A 171 7.38 -0.94 6.56
CA ALA A 171 8.30 -0.93 7.70
C ALA A 171 9.22 -2.16 7.70
N GLY A 172 10.44 -1.94 8.16
CA GLY A 172 11.44 -2.99 8.19
C GLY A 172 12.83 -2.49 7.80
N LEU A 173 13.12 -1.87 6.64
CA LEU A 173 12.24 -1.86 5.46
C LEU A 173 12.03 -3.27 4.91
N ALA A 174 10.80 -3.59 4.60
CA ALA A 174 10.47 -4.79 3.84
C ALA A 174 9.85 -4.37 2.50
N TRP A 175 10.13 -5.13 1.44
CA TRP A 175 9.61 -4.84 0.12
C TRP A 175 9.32 -6.12 -0.66
N GLY A 176 8.50 -5.99 -1.67
CA GLY A 176 8.23 -7.09 -2.59
C GLY A 176 7.68 -6.61 -3.91
N ALA A 177 7.81 -7.49 -4.92
CA ALA A 177 7.18 -7.33 -6.21
C ALA A 177 6.72 -8.68 -6.75
N ALA A 178 5.65 -8.67 -7.52
CA ALA A 178 5.16 -9.83 -8.26
C ALA A 178 4.86 -9.46 -9.71
N ALA A 179 5.24 -10.35 -10.63
CA ALA A 179 4.82 -10.32 -12.02
C ALA A 179 3.62 -11.25 -12.17
N ILE A 180 2.50 -10.71 -12.64
CA ILE A 180 1.21 -11.41 -12.67
C ILE A 180 0.56 -11.23 -14.04
N LYS A 181 0.05 -12.31 -14.60
CA LYS A 181 -0.90 -12.27 -15.71
C LYS A 181 -2.30 -12.25 -15.14
N LEU A 182 -3.06 -11.22 -15.45
CA LEU A 182 -4.45 -11.14 -15.04
C LEU A 182 -5.31 -12.07 -15.90
N GLY A 183 -6.24 -12.76 -15.29
CA GLY A 183 -7.24 -13.53 -16.02
C GLY A 183 -8.09 -12.65 -16.93
N LYS A 184 -8.73 -13.26 -17.92
CA LYS A 184 -9.55 -12.51 -18.90
C LYS A 184 -10.78 -11.87 -18.28
N ARG A 185 -11.29 -12.43 -17.18
CA ARG A 185 -12.50 -11.94 -16.51
C ARG A 185 -12.13 -10.85 -15.50
N VAL A 186 -12.64 -9.66 -15.70
CA VAL A 186 -12.58 -8.51 -14.76
C VAL A 186 -13.96 -8.09 -14.26
N THR A 187 -15.00 -8.85 -14.59
CA THR A 187 -16.36 -8.61 -14.09
C THR A 187 -16.60 -9.41 -12.81
N PRO A 188 -17.31 -8.86 -11.83
CA PRO A 188 -17.71 -9.60 -10.63
C PRO A 188 -18.49 -10.88 -10.94
N LEU A 189 -18.32 -11.90 -10.10
CA LEU A 189 -19.14 -13.14 -10.18
C LEU A 189 -20.55 -12.95 -9.63
N GLY A 190 -20.76 -11.92 -8.82
CA GLY A 190 -22.03 -11.60 -8.21
C GLY A 190 -21.98 -10.20 -7.61
N GLU A 191 -23.14 -9.73 -7.21
CA GLU A 191 -23.29 -8.46 -6.51
C GLU A 191 -23.36 -8.70 -5.00
N THR A 192 -23.06 -7.67 -4.20
CA THR A 192 -23.18 -7.67 -2.75
C THR A 192 -23.98 -6.43 -2.33
N ASP A 193 -24.81 -6.58 -1.32
CA ASP A 193 -25.51 -5.50 -0.63
C ASP A 193 -24.70 -4.96 0.58
N ALA A 194 -23.50 -5.47 0.79
CA ALA A 194 -22.62 -4.98 1.83
C ALA A 194 -22.31 -3.50 1.61
N ALA A 195 -22.61 -2.69 2.60
CA ALA A 195 -22.33 -1.27 2.62
C ALA A 195 -21.55 -0.89 3.89
N LEU A 196 -20.81 0.19 3.83
CA LEU A 196 -20.24 0.78 5.03
C LEU A 196 -21.37 1.29 5.93
N PRO A 197 -21.22 1.22 7.28
CA PRO A 197 -22.17 1.86 8.18
C PRO A 197 -22.37 3.33 7.80
N GLU A 198 -23.63 3.78 7.85
CA GLU A 198 -23.91 5.20 7.67
C GLU A 198 -23.23 6.02 8.77
N PHE A 199 -22.57 7.08 8.38
CA PHE A 199 -21.94 8.04 9.29
C PHE A 199 -22.46 9.44 8.98
N ASP A 200 -23.19 10.00 9.96
CA ASP A 200 -23.88 11.29 9.84
C ASP A 200 -22.96 12.44 10.30
N GLY A 201 -21.74 12.51 9.77
CA GLY A 201 -20.74 13.50 10.16
C GLY A 201 -19.74 13.78 9.06
N THR A 202 -18.88 14.75 9.32
CA THR A 202 -17.71 15.03 8.47
C THR A 202 -16.54 14.11 8.82
N GLY A 203 -15.51 14.03 7.97
CA GLY A 203 -14.28 13.32 8.31
C GLY A 203 -13.61 13.88 9.60
N ILE A 204 -13.77 15.17 9.88
CA ILE A 204 -13.28 15.79 11.12
C ILE A 204 -14.06 15.23 12.32
N ASP A 205 -15.39 15.12 12.23
CA ASP A 205 -16.21 14.58 13.32
C ASP A 205 -15.82 13.13 13.65
N ALA A 206 -15.49 12.34 12.62
CA ALA A 206 -15.04 10.95 12.79
C ALA A 206 -13.72 10.80 13.56
N ILE A 207 -12.84 11.80 13.48
CA ILE A 207 -11.51 11.76 14.12
C ILE A 207 -11.37 12.76 15.28
N GLN A 208 -12.44 13.46 15.66
CA GLN A 208 -12.39 14.54 16.65
C GLN A 208 -11.85 14.06 18.01
N GLU A 209 -12.26 12.89 18.46
CA GLU A 209 -11.77 12.32 19.72
C GLU A 209 -10.26 12.08 19.69
N SER A 210 -9.74 11.62 18.56
CA SER A 210 -8.29 11.43 18.34
C SER A 210 -7.55 12.78 18.31
N ILE A 211 -8.11 13.79 17.64
CA ILE A 211 -7.53 15.14 17.62
C ILE A 211 -7.47 15.70 19.03
N ASP A 212 -8.56 15.62 19.79
CA ASP A 212 -8.63 16.13 21.17
C ASP A 212 -7.60 15.44 22.07
N TYR A 213 -7.41 14.13 21.89
CA TYR A 213 -6.41 13.39 22.63
C TYR A 213 -4.99 13.89 22.39
N PHE A 214 -4.60 14.12 21.12
CA PHE A 214 -3.24 14.55 20.78
C PHE A 214 -3.01 16.05 20.98
N VAL A 215 -4.00 16.91 20.76
CA VAL A 215 -3.88 18.36 20.87
C VAL A 215 -4.03 18.86 22.29
N HIS A 216 -4.97 18.30 23.05
CA HIS A 216 -5.30 18.79 24.38
C HIS A 216 -4.73 17.94 25.52
N GLY A 217 -4.03 16.86 25.18
CA GLY A 217 -3.42 15.96 26.14
C GLY A 217 -4.41 15.08 26.90
N LYS A 218 -3.86 14.20 27.72
CA LYS A 218 -4.65 13.32 28.57
C LYS A 218 -5.53 14.18 29.50
N LYS A 219 -6.83 14.04 29.41
CA LYS A 219 -7.67 14.37 30.57
C LYS A 219 -7.25 13.40 31.66
N GLU A 220 -6.68 13.92 32.73
CA GLU A 220 -6.43 13.14 33.94
C GLU A 220 -7.78 12.56 34.40
N THR A 221 -7.90 11.24 34.31
CA THR A 221 -8.99 10.46 34.93
C THR A 221 -8.55 9.93 36.27
#